data_219200b6922f1912d89e59fc317f9102
#
_entry.id   219200b6922f1912d89e59fc317f9102
#
_cell.length_a   1.000
_cell.length_b   1.000
_cell.length_c   1.000
_cell.angle_alpha   90.00
_cell.angle_beta   90.00
_cell.angle_gamma   90.00
#
_symmetry.space_group_name_H-M   'P 1'
#
loop_
_entity.id
_entity.type
_entity.pdbx_description
1 polymer ?
#
loop_
_entity_poly.entity_id
_entity_poly.type
_entity_poly.pdbx_seq_one_letter_code
_entity_poly.pdbx_strand_id
1 'polypeptide(L)'
;MQKQCLFLGYNKNQTSLINFLKKKDFIIKNYQKIPTLKVFKQSDFILSFGFRKIISENIIKKLRKPIFNIHLSYLPFNRGAHPNFWSFIENTPAGVSIHKIDKGIDTGDVILRKKIYFNIKLNKFSTFKKTYNFLFLEAEKFFKKNFNKIYNKKCKKIVSNCKGTFHYKKDLPKWFKNWNINIAYAKKKYQEKLS
;
A
#
# COMPACT_ATOMS: atom_id res chain seq x y z
N MET A 1 -9.94 -29.33 0.02
CA MET A 1 -8.59 -28.85 0.43
C MET A 1 -8.70 -27.46 1.06
N GLN A 2 -7.98 -27.21 2.15
CA GLN A 2 -7.97 -25.93 2.84
C GLN A 2 -7.20 -24.90 2.00
N LYS A 3 -7.76 -23.69 1.81
CA LYS A 3 -7.20 -22.63 0.96
C LYS A 3 -5.94 -22.02 1.58
N GLN A 4 -4.91 -21.76 0.79
CA GLN A 4 -3.67 -21.14 1.25
C GLN A 4 -3.59 -19.68 0.81
N CYS A 5 -3.25 -18.77 1.75
CA CYS A 5 -2.92 -17.39 1.46
C CYS A 5 -1.44 -17.12 1.73
N LEU A 6 -0.73 -16.64 0.71
CA LEU A 6 0.59 -16.06 0.87
C LEU A 6 0.43 -14.58 1.24
N PHE A 7 0.84 -14.23 2.45
CA PHE A 7 0.84 -12.86 2.94
C PHE A 7 2.27 -12.32 2.97
N LEU A 8 2.54 -11.29 2.19
CA LEU A 8 3.85 -10.65 2.08
C LEU A 8 3.86 -9.32 2.83
N GLY A 9 4.83 -9.14 3.74
CA GLY A 9 5.02 -7.90 4.48
C GLY A 9 4.68 -8.01 5.97
N TYR A 10 3.73 -7.20 6.45
CA TYR A 10 3.39 -7.13 7.87
C TYR A 10 3.03 -8.49 8.47
N ASN A 11 3.41 -8.69 9.75
CA ASN A 11 3.08 -9.91 10.49
C ASN A 11 1.77 -9.74 11.31
N LYS A 12 1.38 -10.80 12.02
CA LYS A 12 0.13 -10.86 12.82
C LYS A 12 0.04 -9.79 13.92
N ASN A 13 1.17 -9.27 14.40
CA ASN A 13 1.20 -8.24 15.43
C ASN A 13 1.12 -6.81 14.83
N GLN A 14 1.34 -6.69 13.54
CA GLN A 14 1.37 -5.41 12.82
C GLN A 14 0.10 -5.14 12.02
N THR A 15 -0.64 -6.18 11.64
CA THR A 15 -1.88 -6.04 10.86
C THR A 15 -2.96 -7.01 11.30
N SER A 16 -4.19 -6.53 11.35
CA SER A 16 -5.38 -7.36 11.62
C SER A 16 -5.82 -8.21 10.43
N LEU A 17 -5.23 -8.01 9.24
CA LEU A 17 -5.62 -8.72 8.02
C LEU A 17 -5.29 -10.21 8.06
N ILE A 18 -4.21 -10.60 8.75
CA ILE A 18 -3.86 -12.02 8.92
C ILE A 18 -4.95 -12.77 9.68
N ASN A 19 -5.41 -12.21 10.81
CA ASN A 19 -6.50 -12.81 11.59
C ASN A 19 -7.83 -12.79 10.82
N PHE A 20 -8.10 -11.72 10.05
CA PHE A 20 -9.27 -11.65 9.18
C PHE A 20 -9.26 -12.78 8.12
N LEU A 21 -8.12 -13.01 7.45
CA LEU A 21 -7.99 -14.05 6.42
C LEU A 21 -8.09 -15.47 7.04
N LYS A 22 -7.57 -15.67 8.25
CA LYS A 22 -7.79 -16.94 8.98
C LYS A 22 -9.27 -17.19 9.24
N LYS A 23 -10.04 -16.17 9.62
CA LYS A 23 -11.51 -16.26 9.77
C LYS A 23 -12.27 -16.47 8.45
N LYS A 24 -11.59 -16.40 7.31
CA LYS A 24 -12.06 -16.74 5.97
C LYS A 24 -11.53 -18.11 5.49
N ASP A 25 -11.13 -18.96 6.43
CA ASP A 25 -10.66 -20.34 6.23
C ASP A 25 -9.38 -20.46 5.40
N PHE A 26 -8.50 -19.43 5.47
CA PHE A 26 -7.18 -19.53 4.87
C PHE A 26 -6.11 -20.00 5.86
N ILE A 27 -5.28 -20.94 5.41
CA ILE A 27 -3.97 -21.18 6.02
C ILE A 27 -3.05 -20.05 5.57
N ILE A 28 -2.45 -19.31 6.50
CA ILE A 28 -1.61 -18.16 6.19
C ILE A 28 -0.13 -18.54 6.21
N LYS A 29 0.54 -18.34 5.07
CA LYS A 29 2.00 -18.33 4.96
C LYS A 29 2.48 -16.90 4.91
N ASN A 30 3.07 -16.39 6.01
CA ASN A 30 3.53 -14.99 6.11
C ASN A 30 5.03 -14.88 5.90
N TYR A 31 5.46 -14.03 4.97
CA TYR A 31 6.86 -13.79 4.63
C TYR A 31 7.21 -12.31 4.58
N GLN A 32 8.38 -11.97 5.15
CA GLN A 32 8.99 -10.64 5.06
C GLN A 32 10.17 -10.60 4.05
N LYS A 33 10.58 -11.78 3.56
CA LYS A 33 11.54 -11.98 2.46
C LYS A 33 10.82 -12.62 1.29
N ILE A 34 11.40 -12.54 0.09
CA ILE A 34 10.82 -13.18 -1.10
C ILE A 34 10.87 -14.70 -0.91
N PRO A 35 9.73 -15.40 -0.89
CA PRO A 35 9.70 -16.86 -0.80
C PRO A 35 10.06 -17.49 -2.16
N THR A 36 10.22 -18.81 -2.17
CA THR A 36 10.48 -19.56 -3.40
C THR A 36 9.27 -19.53 -4.34
N LEU A 37 9.51 -19.71 -5.64
CA LEU A 37 8.44 -19.77 -6.64
C LEU A 37 7.41 -20.86 -6.33
N LYS A 38 7.82 -21.99 -5.71
CA LYS A 38 6.94 -23.07 -5.26
C LYS A 38 5.88 -22.54 -4.30
N VAL A 39 6.27 -21.72 -3.31
CA VAL A 39 5.33 -21.12 -2.33
C VAL A 39 4.32 -20.22 -3.03
N PHE A 40 4.76 -19.39 -3.97
CA PHE A 40 3.86 -18.55 -4.77
C PHE A 40 2.83 -19.39 -5.54
N LYS A 41 3.28 -20.44 -6.24
CA LYS A 41 2.41 -21.29 -7.07
C LYS A 41 1.38 -22.09 -6.25
N GLN A 42 1.76 -22.54 -5.06
CA GLN A 42 0.90 -23.31 -4.16
C GLN A 42 -0.18 -22.46 -3.46
N SER A 43 -0.04 -21.15 -3.47
CA SER A 43 -0.98 -20.25 -2.77
C SER A 43 -2.22 -19.96 -3.61
N ASP A 44 -3.42 -20.02 -3.02
CA ASP A 44 -4.69 -19.73 -3.68
C ASP A 44 -4.95 -18.23 -3.78
N PHE A 45 -4.44 -17.48 -2.82
CA PHE A 45 -4.53 -16.03 -2.76
C PHE A 45 -3.18 -15.44 -2.35
N ILE A 46 -2.77 -14.35 -2.99
CA ILE A 46 -1.49 -13.68 -2.69
C ILE A 46 -1.76 -12.23 -2.40
N LEU A 47 -1.45 -11.80 -1.18
CA LEU A 47 -1.63 -10.43 -0.70
C LEU A 47 -0.31 -9.87 -0.20
N SER A 48 0.03 -8.68 -0.67
CA SER A 48 1.14 -7.86 -0.21
C SER A 48 0.60 -6.66 0.58
N PHE A 49 1.12 -6.45 1.79
CA PHE A 49 0.87 -5.24 2.56
C PHE A 49 2.10 -4.89 3.40
N GLY A 50 2.72 -3.75 3.10
CA GLY A 50 3.97 -3.33 3.74
C GLY A 50 5.20 -4.17 3.36
N PHE A 51 5.17 -4.85 2.24
CA PHE A 51 6.31 -5.62 1.72
C PHE A 51 7.35 -4.70 1.09
N ARG A 52 8.61 -4.82 1.52
CA ARG A 52 9.69 -3.89 1.15
C ARG A 52 10.67 -4.45 0.12
N LYS A 53 10.34 -5.57 -0.51
CA LYS A 53 11.18 -6.21 -1.53
C LYS A 53 10.48 -6.18 -2.87
N ILE A 54 11.24 -6.01 -3.94
CA ILE A 54 10.72 -6.05 -5.31
C ILE A 54 10.59 -7.52 -5.73
N ILE A 55 9.40 -7.91 -6.18
CA ILE A 55 9.14 -9.23 -6.74
C ILE A 55 9.56 -9.18 -8.21
N SER A 56 10.49 -10.06 -8.61
CA SER A 56 11.01 -10.05 -9.97
C SER A 56 9.94 -10.37 -11.02
N GLU A 57 10.07 -9.77 -12.19
CA GLU A 57 9.18 -10.03 -13.34
C GLU A 57 9.13 -11.52 -13.69
N ASN A 58 10.25 -12.24 -13.55
CA ASN A 58 10.32 -13.69 -13.78
C ASN A 58 9.39 -14.47 -12.84
N ILE A 59 9.27 -14.08 -11.56
CA ILE A 59 8.31 -14.69 -10.64
C ILE A 59 6.90 -14.36 -11.12
N ILE A 60 6.59 -13.08 -11.37
CA ILE A 60 5.25 -12.60 -11.73
C ILE A 60 4.74 -13.31 -12.99
N LYS A 61 5.55 -13.39 -14.05
CA LYS A 61 5.20 -14.07 -15.32
C LYS A 61 4.89 -15.56 -15.16
N LYS A 62 5.51 -16.24 -14.18
CA LYS A 62 5.28 -17.67 -13.91
C LYS A 62 4.04 -17.96 -13.06
N LEU A 63 3.30 -16.92 -12.62
CA LEU A 63 2.11 -17.07 -11.81
C LEU A 63 0.85 -16.99 -12.66
N ARG A 64 -0.09 -17.93 -12.42
CA ARG A 64 -1.43 -17.92 -13.01
C ARG A 64 -2.42 -17.02 -12.26
N LYS A 65 -2.01 -16.49 -11.10
CA LYS A 65 -2.84 -15.70 -10.20
C LYS A 65 -2.15 -14.35 -9.95
N PRO A 66 -2.92 -13.24 -9.83
CA PRO A 66 -2.33 -11.95 -9.52
C PRO A 66 -1.82 -11.91 -8.08
N ILE A 67 -0.82 -11.08 -7.84
CA ILE A 67 -0.43 -10.64 -6.52
C ILE A 67 -1.13 -9.31 -6.28
N PHE A 68 -1.97 -9.22 -5.26
CA PHE A 68 -2.59 -7.97 -4.87
C PHE A 68 -1.73 -7.22 -3.87
N ASN A 69 -1.62 -5.91 -4.03
CA ASN A 69 -0.93 -5.06 -3.07
C ASN A 69 -1.86 -3.99 -2.52
N ILE A 70 -1.76 -3.75 -1.21
CA ILE A 70 -2.41 -2.62 -0.54
C ILE A 70 -1.37 -1.52 -0.44
N HIS A 71 -1.62 -0.39 -1.11
CA HIS A 71 -0.75 0.77 -1.11
C HIS A 71 -1.43 1.97 -0.44
N LEU A 72 -0.69 2.66 0.45
CA LEU A 72 -1.23 3.78 1.23
C LEU A 72 -1.16 5.10 0.46
N SER A 73 -1.65 5.09 -0.79
CA SER A 73 -1.83 6.26 -1.62
C SER A 73 -3.06 6.12 -2.51
N TYR A 74 -3.50 7.24 -3.08
CA TYR A 74 -4.53 7.28 -4.13
C TYR A 74 -3.85 7.20 -5.50
N LEU A 75 -3.54 5.97 -5.94
CA LEU A 75 -2.86 5.74 -7.23
C LEU A 75 -3.63 6.38 -8.41
N PRO A 76 -2.89 6.95 -9.37
CA PRO A 76 -1.46 6.82 -9.65
C PRO A 76 -0.54 7.81 -8.94
N PHE A 77 -1.04 8.63 -7.99
CA PHE A 77 -0.21 9.55 -7.22
C PHE A 77 0.61 8.81 -6.16
N ASN A 78 1.82 9.32 -5.88
CA ASN A 78 2.72 8.87 -4.82
C ASN A 78 3.04 7.36 -4.88
N ARG A 79 3.36 6.86 -6.07
CA ARG A 79 3.95 5.54 -6.22
C ARG A 79 5.32 5.48 -5.53
N GLY A 80 5.72 4.31 -5.09
CA GLY A 80 7.01 4.08 -4.46
C GLY A 80 7.04 4.38 -2.97
N ALA A 81 8.04 5.14 -2.50
CA ALA A 81 8.33 5.29 -1.08
C ALA A 81 7.63 6.50 -0.44
N HIS A 82 7.26 6.34 0.84
CA HIS A 82 6.74 7.41 1.69
C HIS A 82 5.51 8.17 1.15
N PRO A 83 4.50 7.48 0.56
CA PRO A 83 3.36 8.12 -0.10
C PRO A 83 2.58 9.08 0.80
N ASN A 84 2.47 8.79 2.09
CA ASN A 84 1.83 9.68 3.06
C ASN A 84 2.57 11.02 3.22
N PHE A 85 3.90 11.02 3.17
CA PHE A 85 4.70 12.26 3.20
C PHE A 85 4.45 13.09 1.94
N TRP A 86 4.60 12.49 0.78
CA TRP A 86 4.53 13.17 -0.49
C TRP A 86 3.12 13.71 -0.79
N SER A 87 2.07 13.03 -0.34
CA SER A 87 0.70 13.53 -0.53
C SER A 87 0.47 14.91 0.11
N PHE A 88 1.10 15.19 1.25
CA PHE A 88 1.02 16.50 1.89
C PHE A 88 1.99 17.52 1.30
N ILE A 89 3.21 17.11 1.01
CA ILE A 89 4.25 18.02 0.49
C ILE A 89 3.88 18.51 -0.90
N GLU A 90 3.40 17.65 -1.78
CA GLU A 90 3.04 17.99 -3.16
C GLU A 90 1.55 18.34 -3.35
N ASN A 91 0.77 18.35 -2.26
CA ASN A 91 -0.68 18.58 -2.32
C ASN A 91 -1.41 17.61 -3.26
N THR A 92 -0.91 16.38 -3.39
CA THR A 92 -1.54 15.34 -4.21
C THR A 92 -2.59 14.57 -3.39
N PRO A 93 -3.55 13.87 -4.04
CA PRO A 93 -4.57 13.11 -3.34
C PRO A 93 -3.99 12.04 -2.40
N ALA A 94 -4.37 12.08 -1.12
CA ALA A 94 -4.12 11.01 -0.17
C ALA A 94 -5.19 9.92 -0.28
N GLY A 95 -4.85 8.68 0.08
CA GLY A 95 -5.82 7.59 0.03
C GLY A 95 -5.22 6.21 0.20
N VAL A 96 -6.01 5.23 -0.20
CA VAL A 96 -5.65 3.82 -0.22
C VAL A 96 -6.01 3.24 -1.58
N SER A 97 -5.11 2.45 -2.14
CA SER A 97 -5.35 1.69 -3.37
C SER A 97 -5.06 0.21 -3.19
N ILE A 98 -5.83 -0.62 -3.87
CA ILE A 98 -5.54 -2.04 -4.05
C ILE A 98 -5.29 -2.23 -5.54
N HIS A 99 -4.10 -2.72 -5.86
CA HIS A 99 -3.66 -2.92 -7.23
C HIS A 99 -2.99 -4.29 -7.41
N LYS A 100 -2.85 -4.75 -8.64
CA LYS A 100 -2.04 -5.91 -8.97
C LYS A 100 -0.57 -5.50 -9.00
N ILE A 101 0.33 -6.38 -8.58
CA ILE A 101 1.76 -6.17 -8.76
C ILE A 101 2.14 -6.55 -10.19
N ASP A 102 2.86 -5.68 -10.87
CA ASP A 102 3.52 -5.89 -12.15
C ASP A 102 5.04 -5.69 -12.03
N LYS A 103 5.74 -5.53 -13.15
CA LYS A 103 7.19 -5.31 -13.20
C LYS A 103 7.65 -3.97 -12.63
N GLY A 104 6.76 -2.98 -12.59
CA GLY A 104 7.08 -1.63 -12.09
C GLY A 104 6.77 -1.47 -10.61
N ILE A 105 7.15 -0.32 -10.05
CA ILE A 105 6.84 0.00 -8.66
C ILE A 105 5.49 0.70 -8.62
N ASP A 106 4.48 0.01 -8.04
CA ASP A 106 3.11 0.47 -7.89
C ASP A 106 2.45 0.95 -9.20
N THR A 107 2.84 0.30 -10.34
CA THR A 107 2.35 0.62 -11.69
C THR A 107 1.23 -0.29 -12.19
N GLY A 108 1.03 -1.41 -11.54
CA GLY A 108 0.06 -2.42 -11.96
C GLY A 108 -1.40 -1.97 -11.85
N ASP A 109 -2.28 -2.73 -12.47
CA ASP A 109 -3.72 -2.40 -12.56
C ASP A 109 -4.33 -2.09 -11.20
N VAL A 110 -4.76 -0.87 -11.00
CA VAL A 110 -5.57 -0.47 -9.83
C VAL A 110 -6.96 -1.06 -9.98
N ILE A 111 -7.39 -1.85 -9.00
CA ILE A 111 -8.70 -2.51 -8.99
C ILE A 111 -9.69 -1.87 -8.03
N LEU A 112 -9.20 -1.22 -6.98
CA LEU A 112 -9.99 -0.46 -6.01
C LEU A 112 -9.14 0.71 -5.49
N ARG A 113 -9.77 1.85 -5.27
CA ARG A 113 -9.14 2.98 -4.57
C ARG A 113 -10.16 3.77 -3.78
N LYS A 114 -9.70 4.38 -2.69
CA LYS A 114 -10.48 5.25 -1.80
C LYS A 114 -9.69 6.52 -1.55
N LYS A 115 -10.23 7.68 -1.92
CA LYS A 115 -9.66 8.98 -1.56
C LYS A 115 -9.96 9.29 -0.10
N ILE A 116 -8.99 9.88 0.59
CA ILE A 116 -9.10 10.26 2.00
C ILE A 116 -8.72 11.72 2.13
N TYR A 117 -9.57 12.47 2.82
CA TYR A 117 -9.37 13.90 3.06
C TYR A 117 -8.91 14.11 4.51
N PHE A 118 -7.85 14.89 4.69
CA PHE A 118 -7.31 15.23 5.99
C PHE A 118 -7.47 16.73 6.27
N ASN A 119 -8.10 17.07 7.38
CA ASN A 119 -8.00 18.41 7.93
C ASN A 119 -6.83 18.45 8.93
N ILE A 120 -5.65 18.89 8.47
CA ILE A 120 -4.41 18.91 9.27
C ILE A 120 -4.45 19.93 10.43
N LYS A 121 -5.43 20.85 10.47
CA LYS A 121 -5.66 21.75 11.59
C LYS A 121 -6.19 21.00 12.80
N LEU A 122 -6.87 19.86 12.60
CA LEU A 122 -7.30 19.00 13.69
C LEU A 122 -6.10 18.24 14.27
N ASN A 123 -5.97 18.24 15.60
CA ASN A 123 -4.84 17.59 16.29
C ASN A 123 -4.66 16.12 15.90
N LYS A 124 -5.74 15.39 15.66
CA LYS A 124 -5.71 13.97 15.24
C LYS A 124 -5.05 13.74 13.87
N PHE A 125 -4.83 14.79 13.06
CA PHE A 125 -4.19 14.73 11.74
C PHE A 125 -2.99 15.67 11.59
N SER A 126 -2.50 16.23 12.69
CA SER A 126 -1.46 17.27 12.66
C SER A 126 -0.06 16.75 12.32
N THR A 127 0.20 15.45 12.41
CA THR A 127 1.53 14.86 12.14
C THR A 127 1.46 13.72 11.12
N PHE A 128 2.58 13.44 10.44
CA PHE A 128 2.64 12.31 9.47
C PHE A 128 2.41 10.96 10.13
N LYS A 129 2.81 10.76 11.38
CA LYS A 129 2.54 9.50 12.10
C LYS A 129 1.03 9.31 12.34
N LYS A 130 0.33 10.35 12.73
CA LYS A 130 -1.11 10.30 12.98
C LYS A 130 -1.89 10.02 11.68
N THR A 131 -1.55 10.71 10.58
CA THR A 131 -2.20 10.49 9.29
C THR A 131 -1.85 9.11 8.71
N TYR A 132 -0.61 8.65 8.88
CA TYR A 132 -0.22 7.29 8.48
C TYR A 132 -1.01 6.21 9.22
N ASN A 133 -1.13 6.33 10.54
CA ASN A 133 -1.91 5.38 11.35
C ASN A 133 -3.38 5.33 10.91
N PHE A 134 -3.94 6.50 10.60
CA PHE A 134 -5.31 6.57 10.08
C PHE A 134 -5.43 5.89 8.71
N LEU A 135 -4.51 6.19 7.77
CA LEU A 135 -4.48 5.54 6.45
C LEU A 135 -4.34 4.02 6.58
N PHE A 136 -3.51 3.56 7.50
CA PHE A 136 -3.30 2.14 7.74
C PHE A 136 -4.60 1.44 8.18
N LEU A 137 -5.30 2.00 9.16
CA LEU A 137 -6.59 1.47 9.63
C LEU A 137 -7.66 1.50 8.53
N GLU A 138 -7.70 2.58 7.75
CA GLU A 138 -8.63 2.71 6.63
C GLU A 138 -8.32 1.71 5.50
N ALA A 139 -7.04 1.40 5.27
CA ALA A 139 -6.63 0.37 4.33
C ALA A 139 -7.11 -1.02 4.73
N GLU A 140 -6.97 -1.37 6.00
CA GLU A 140 -7.48 -2.64 6.53
C GLU A 140 -9.00 -2.74 6.42
N LYS A 141 -9.73 -1.69 6.83
CA LYS A 141 -11.20 -1.62 6.71
C LYS A 141 -11.62 -1.75 5.24
N PHE A 142 -10.95 -1.01 4.35
CA PHE A 142 -11.26 -0.99 2.93
C PHE A 142 -11.03 -2.35 2.28
N PHE A 143 -9.91 -3.02 2.60
CA PHE A 143 -9.66 -4.39 2.13
C PHE A 143 -10.70 -5.36 2.65
N LYS A 144 -10.98 -5.39 3.95
CA LYS A 144 -11.97 -6.30 4.58
C LYS A 144 -13.35 -6.16 3.94
N LYS A 145 -13.80 -4.92 3.75
CA LYS A 145 -15.11 -4.61 3.11
C LYS A 145 -15.20 -5.15 1.69
N ASN A 146 -14.10 -5.13 0.94
CA ASN A 146 -14.08 -5.50 -0.47
C ASN A 146 -13.49 -6.90 -0.74
N PHE A 147 -13.15 -7.65 0.29
CA PHE A 147 -12.45 -8.93 0.17
C PHE A 147 -13.12 -9.89 -0.82
N ASN A 148 -14.42 -10.10 -0.71
CA ASN A 148 -15.15 -11.02 -1.59
C ASN A 148 -15.08 -10.59 -3.06
N LYS A 149 -15.13 -9.29 -3.35
CA LYS A 149 -14.98 -8.77 -4.73
C LYS A 149 -13.57 -9.04 -5.28
N ILE A 150 -12.54 -8.84 -4.44
CA ILE A 150 -11.14 -9.05 -4.80
C ILE A 150 -10.88 -10.54 -5.03
N TYR A 151 -11.25 -11.37 -4.07
CA TYR A 151 -11.02 -12.81 -4.10
C TYR A 151 -11.71 -13.48 -5.29
N ASN A 152 -12.97 -13.12 -5.56
CA ASN A 152 -13.74 -13.63 -6.69
C ASN A 152 -13.41 -12.94 -8.02
N LYS A 153 -12.38 -12.09 -8.08
CA LYS A 153 -11.94 -11.36 -9.29
C LYS A 153 -13.04 -10.52 -9.95
N LYS A 154 -14.01 -10.03 -9.16
CA LYS A 154 -15.13 -9.20 -9.65
C LYS A 154 -14.79 -7.71 -9.75
N CYS A 155 -13.53 -7.31 -9.51
CA CYS A 155 -13.07 -5.94 -9.64
C CYS A 155 -12.54 -5.69 -11.06
N LYS A 156 -13.05 -4.65 -11.71
CA LYS A 156 -12.51 -4.15 -12.99
C LYS A 156 -11.31 -3.25 -12.75
N LYS A 157 -10.45 -3.15 -13.75
CA LYS A 157 -9.35 -2.16 -13.76
C LYS A 157 -9.93 -0.75 -13.76
N ILE A 158 -9.38 0.11 -12.90
CA ILE A 158 -9.66 1.54 -12.89
C ILE A 158 -8.68 2.23 -13.83
N VAL A 159 -9.19 2.83 -14.87
CA VAL A 159 -8.38 3.67 -15.79
C VAL A 159 -8.20 5.04 -15.16
N SER A 160 -7.00 5.59 -15.25
CA SER A 160 -6.68 6.95 -14.79
C SER A 160 -6.02 7.72 -15.92
N ASN A 161 -6.58 8.88 -16.25
CA ASN A 161 -6.06 9.75 -17.31
C ASN A 161 -4.94 10.69 -16.81
N CYS A 162 -4.54 10.60 -15.53
CA CYS A 162 -3.47 11.43 -14.99
C CYS A 162 -2.15 10.64 -14.90
N LYS A 163 -1.03 11.34 -15.12
CA LYS A 163 0.33 10.78 -15.10
C LYS A 163 0.71 10.25 -13.71
N GLY A 164 0.20 10.83 -12.64
CA GLY A 164 0.58 10.51 -11.27
C GLY A 164 1.99 10.96 -10.89
N THR A 165 2.42 10.61 -9.68
CA THR A 165 3.74 10.95 -9.14
C THR A 165 4.46 9.71 -8.64
N PHE A 166 5.79 9.78 -8.50
CA PHE A 166 6.63 8.67 -8.07
C PHE A 166 7.82 9.17 -7.25
N HIS A 167 8.16 8.45 -6.18
CA HIS A 167 9.28 8.80 -5.30
C HIS A 167 10.09 7.58 -4.88
N TYR A 168 11.42 7.74 -4.93
CA TYR A 168 12.35 6.80 -4.34
C TYR A 168 12.49 7.04 -2.83
N LYS A 169 13.01 6.04 -2.12
CA LYS A 169 13.31 6.19 -0.69
C LYS A 169 14.34 7.30 -0.42
N LYS A 170 15.30 7.50 -1.33
CA LYS A 170 16.35 8.54 -1.24
C LYS A 170 15.84 9.96 -1.41
N ASP A 171 14.64 10.13 -1.99
CA ASP A 171 14.06 11.46 -2.26
C ASP A 171 13.53 12.12 -0.98
N LEU A 172 13.38 11.33 0.11
CA LEU A 172 12.98 11.89 1.39
C LEU A 172 14.03 12.91 1.87
N PRO A 173 13.63 14.16 2.16
CA PRO A 173 14.58 15.20 2.51
C PRO A 173 15.46 14.84 3.72
N LYS A 174 16.78 15.11 3.64
CA LYS A 174 17.74 14.76 4.71
C LYS A 174 17.38 15.39 6.07
N TRP A 175 16.68 16.51 6.09
CA TRP A 175 16.21 17.18 7.31
C TRP A 175 15.01 16.49 7.96
N PHE A 176 14.28 15.64 7.22
CA PHE A 176 13.12 14.92 7.75
C PHE A 176 13.58 13.71 8.57
N LYS A 177 13.61 13.87 9.89
CA LYS A 177 14.15 12.86 10.81
C LYS A 177 13.08 12.16 11.64
N ASN A 178 11.87 12.72 11.72
CA ASN A 178 10.85 12.25 12.65
C ASN A 178 9.44 12.31 12.05
N TRP A 179 8.75 11.20 12.08
CA TRP A 179 7.36 11.09 11.60
C TRP A 179 6.33 11.79 12.50
N ASN A 180 6.70 12.16 13.74
CA ASN A 180 5.86 12.99 14.61
C ASN A 180 5.94 14.49 14.30
N ILE A 181 6.75 14.91 13.31
CA ILE A 181 6.81 16.30 12.88
C ILE A 181 5.43 16.78 12.42
N ASN A 182 5.11 18.04 12.73
CA ASN A 182 3.89 18.69 12.29
C ASN A 182 3.89 18.89 10.77
N ILE A 183 2.78 18.55 10.11
CA ILE A 183 2.68 18.60 8.64
C ILE A 183 2.78 20.04 8.12
N ALA A 184 2.12 21.01 8.77
CA ALA A 184 2.18 22.40 8.35
C ALA A 184 3.61 22.95 8.43
N TYR A 185 4.31 22.67 9.53
CA TYR A 185 5.73 23.01 9.67
C TYR A 185 6.59 22.37 8.58
N ALA A 186 6.41 21.08 8.33
CA ALA A 186 7.18 20.38 7.31
C ALA A 186 6.94 20.92 5.90
N LYS A 187 5.70 21.30 5.55
CA LYS A 187 5.37 21.95 4.28
C LYS A 187 6.10 23.28 4.12
N LYS A 188 6.04 24.14 5.14
CA LYS A 188 6.75 25.42 5.15
C LYS A 188 8.25 25.21 4.93
N LYS A 189 8.87 24.32 5.73
CA LYS A 189 10.31 24.02 5.64
C LYS A 189 10.71 23.43 4.28
N TYR A 190 9.84 22.65 3.63
CA TYR A 190 10.11 22.11 2.30
C TYR A 190 10.11 23.22 1.23
N GLN A 191 9.15 24.15 1.31
CA GLN A 191 9.06 25.29 0.39
C GLN A 191 10.26 26.23 0.51
N GLU A 192 10.69 26.57 1.74
CA GLU A 192 11.87 27.40 2.02
C GLU A 192 13.20 26.83 1.47
N LYS A 193 13.25 25.53 1.16
CA LYS A 193 14.44 24.89 0.58
C LYS A 193 14.38 24.71 -0.94
N LEU A 194 13.27 25.05 -1.55
CA LEU A 194 13.11 25.08 -3.01
C LEU A 194 13.28 26.50 -3.58
N SER A 195 13.10 27.53 -2.73
CA SER A 195 13.45 28.94 -3.02
C SER A 195 14.92 29.20 -2.82
#